data_1ee6355c3a1cbfa7e77392675b5049f2
#
_entry.id   1ee6355c3a1cbfa7e77392675b5049f2
#
_cell.length_a   1.000
_cell.length_b   1.000
_cell.length_c   1.000
_cell.angle_alpha   90.00
_cell.angle_beta   90.00
_cell.angle_gamma   90.00
#
_symmetry.space_group_name_H-M   'P 1'
#
loop_
_entity.id
_entity.type
_entity.pdbx_description
1 polymer ?
#
loop_
_entity_poly.entity_id
_entity_poly.type
_entity_poly.pdbx_seq_one_letter_code
_entity_poly.pdbx_strand_id
1 'polypeptide(L)'
;KKSAAVEKLVTSAERDIVQAFLVSVLAEDKKLLLRFRNMVNKCATKEDVEDYFEQIDEIADRYLGRDHFINYYQAYDFMLELEEIIDKDVRRMIDNGSHISAFHVMNHIFVLLGNVDMDDSGGETSMLAEQIYQLWLELLTKVNAQDKRKMFIWFTTHMDGSVIDYLEEYIEQIIMEEFKEPEYEQDKLSF
;
A
#
# COMPACT_ATOMS: atom_id res chain seq x y z
N LYS A 1 -4.66 18.00 -19.86
CA LYS A 1 -4.67 19.48 -20.03
C LYS A 1 -4.26 20.24 -18.75
N LYS A 2 -4.78 19.89 -17.55
CA LYS A 2 -4.37 20.54 -16.28
C LYS A 2 -2.88 20.33 -15.96
N SER A 3 -2.34 19.12 -16.15
CA SER A 3 -0.94 18.78 -15.87
C SER A 3 0.05 19.64 -16.68
N ALA A 4 -0.16 19.76 -18.01
CA ALA A 4 0.69 20.56 -18.86
C ALA A 4 0.70 22.08 -18.52
N ALA A 5 -0.43 22.59 -18.05
CA ALA A 5 -0.51 23.98 -17.59
C ALA A 5 0.25 24.21 -16.28
N VAL A 6 0.16 23.27 -15.34
CA VAL A 6 0.91 23.30 -14.08
C VAL A 6 2.42 23.17 -14.35
N GLU A 7 2.82 22.22 -15.20
CA GLU A 7 4.22 22.04 -15.57
C GLU A 7 4.81 23.32 -16.19
N LYS A 8 4.07 23.95 -17.12
CA LYS A 8 4.50 25.22 -17.73
C LYS A 8 4.65 26.33 -16.69
N LEU A 9 3.71 26.44 -15.74
CA LEU A 9 3.77 27.45 -14.68
C LEU A 9 4.99 27.21 -13.78
N VAL A 10 5.21 25.99 -13.33
CA VAL A 10 6.33 25.64 -12.43
C VAL A 10 7.67 25.85 -13.13
N THR A 11 7.79 25.43 -14.41
CA THR A 11 9.05 25.61 -15.18
C THR A 11 9.34 27.07 -15.54
N SER A 12 8.33 27.93 -15.62
CA SER A 12 8.50 29.36 -15.91
C SER A 12 8.71 30.24 -14.66
N ALA A 13 8.45 29.70 -13.47
CA ALA A 13 8.61 30.43 -12.22
C ALA A 13 10.09 30.47 -11.77
N GLU A 14 10.46 31.52 -11.03
CA GLU A 14 11.77 31.62 -10.41
C GLU A 14 11.98 30.45 -9.40
N ARG A 15 13.19 29.89 -9.38
CA ARG A 15 13.53 28.74 -8.54
C ARG A 15 13.27 29.00 -7.06
N ASP A 16 13.57 30.20 -6.56
CA ASP A 16 13.40 30.57 -5.17
C ASP A 16 11.92 30.61 -4.77
N ILE A 17 11.05 31.05 -5.70
CA ILE A 17 9.58 31.04 -5.50
C ILE A 17 9.07 29.61 -5.43
N VAL A 18 9.49 28.75 -6.34
CA VAL A 18 9.12 27.33 -6.35
C VAL A 18 9.58 26.64 -5.07
N GLN A 19 10.81 26.88 -4.63
CA GLN A 19 11.38 26.29 -3.44
C GLN A 19 10.64 26.77 -2.18
N ALA A 20 10.38 28.06 -2.04
CA ALA A 20 9.65 28.62 -0.91
C ALA A 20 8.22 28.07 -0.82
N PHE A 21 7.53 28.00 -1.95
CA PHE A 21 6.20 27.39 -2.04
C PHE A 21 6.21 25.93 -1.64
N LEU A 22 7.16 25.15 -2.17
CA LEU A 22 7.30 23.72 -1.86
C LEU A 22 7.55 23.49 -0.37
N VAL A 23 8.45 24.26 0.25
CA VAL A 23 8.72 24.18 1.70
C VAL A 23 7.45 24.49 2.51
N SER A 24 6.70 25.54 2.14
CA SER A 24 5.45 25.88 2.82
C SER A 24 4.42 24.75 2.73
N VAL A 25 4.19 24.22 1.53
CA VAL A 25 3.19 23.15 1.32
C VAL A 25 3.59 21.86 2.06
N LEU A 26 4.86 21.48 2.01
CA LEU A 26 5.34 20.27 2.70
C LEU A 26 5.36 20.40 4.22
N ALA A 27 5.48 21.64 4.75
CA ALA A 27 5.40 21.86 6.19
C ALA A 27 3.97 21.76 6.74
N GLU A 28 2.97 21.97 5.90
CA GLU A 28 1.55 21.97 6.27
C GLU A 28 0.83 20.63 5.97
N ASP A 29 1.37 19.84 5.03
CA ASP A 29 0.73 18.61 4.56
C ASP A 29 1.65 17.39 4.75
N LYS A 30 1.35 16.58 5.78
CA LYS A 30 2.10 15.37 6.15
C LYS A 30 2.09 14.34 5.01
N LYS A 31 0.98 14.18 4.30
CA LYS A 31 0.84 13.26 3.14
C LYS A 31 1.76 13.66 2.00
N LEU A 32 1.77 14.95 1.65
CA LEU A 32 2.65 15.47 0.61
C LEU A 32 4.13 15.39 1.01
N LEU A 33 4.45 15.66 2.28
CA LEU A 33 5.81 15.51 2.79
C LEU A 33 6.31 14.07 2.68
N LEU A 34 5.49 13.10 3.09
CA LEU A 34 5.83 11.68 3.02
C LEU A 34 6.06 11.23 1.57
N ARG A 35 5.17 11.63 0.67
CA ARG A 35 5.32 11.38 -0.78
C ARG A 35 6.58 12.02 -1.34
N PHE A 36 6.88 13.25 -0.95
CA PHE A 36 8.09 13.93 -1.39
C PHE A 36 9.36 13.22 -0.87
N ARG A 37 9.38 12.79 0.41
CA ARG A 37 10.48 11.96 0.95
C ARG A 37 10.68 10.69 0.13
N ASN A 38 9.60 9.98 -0.20
CA ASN A 38 9.66 8.77 -1.05
C ASN A 38 10.17 9.06 -2.48
N MET A 39 9.95 10.29 -2.98
CA MET A 39 10.47 10.70 -4.29
C MET A 39 11.97 11.01 -4.30
N VAL A 40 12.50 11.57 -3.21
CA VAL A 40 13.90 12.02 -3.14
C VAL A 40 14.81 10.98 -2.51
N ASN A 41 14.31 10.13 -1.65
CA ASN A 41 15.07 9.07 -1.00
C ASN A 41 15.20 7.87 -1.95
N LYS A 42 16.40 7.28 -1.98
CA LYS A 42 16.64 6.05 -2.76
C LYS A 42 16.00 4.81 -2.16
N CYS A 43 15.83 4.81 -0.84
CA CYS A 43 15.22 3.69 -0.10
C CYS A 43 14.29 4.26 0.97
N ALA A 44 13.13 3.63 1.14
CA ALA A 44 12.22 3.92 2.23
C ALA A 44 12.82 3.41 3.56
N THR A 45 12.75 4.23 4.58
CA THR A 45 13.18 3.88 5.94
C THR A 45 12.06 3.17 6.70
N LYS A 46 12.39 2.61 7.87
CA LYS A 46 11.37 2.04 8.77
C LYS A 46 10.37 3.11 9.24
N GLU A 47 10.87 4.30 9.55
CA GLU A 47 10.05 5.45 9.94
C GLU A 47 9.09 5.88 8.80
N ASP A 48 9.56 5.88 7.54
CA ASP A 48 8.67 6.16 6.40
C ASP A 48 7.53 5.13 6.30
N VAL A 49 7.79 3.84 6.57
CA VAL A 49 6.76 2.79 6.58
C VAL A 49 5.76 3.01 7.71
N GLU A 50 6.22 3.36 8.91
CA GLU A 50 5.37 3.68 10.07
C GLU A 50 4.49 4.93 9.77
N ASP A 51 5.05 5.96 9.14
CA ASP A 51 4.29 7.14 8.70
C ASP A 51 3.19 6.78 7.66
N TYR A 52 3.45 5.80 6.77
CA TYR A 52 2.41 5.30 5.84
C TYR A 52 1.32 4.52 6.58
N PHE A 53 1.65 3.73 7.59
CA PHE A 53 0.65 3.05 8.42
C PHE A 53 -0.26 4.06 9.10
N GLU A 54 0.31 5.09 9.75
CA GLU A 54 -0.47 6.15 10.36
C GLU A 54 -1.39 6.85 9.33
N GLN A 55 -0.88 7.14 8.14
CA GLN A 55 -1.70 7.77 7.08
C GLN A 55 -2.87 6.87 6.64
N ILE A 56 -2.65 5.56 6.51
CA ILE A 56 -3.68 4.59 6.13
C ILE A 56 -4.75 4.50 7.22
N ASP A 57 -4.33 4.42 8.49
CA ASP A 57 -5.22 4.36 9.64
C ASP A 57 -6.03 5.67 9.77
N GLU A 58 -5.42 6.85 9.57
CA GLU A 58 -6.11 8.15 9.54
C GLU A 58 -7.16 8.23 8.42
N ILE A 59 -6.90 7.62 7.26
CA ILE A 59 -7.88 7.51 6.18
C ILE A 59 -9.06 6.67 6.66
N ALA A 60 -8.82 5.48 7.21
CA ALA A 60 -9.87 4.60 7.71
C ALA A 60 -10.73 5.28 8.78
N ASP A 61 -10.11 5.89 9.79
CA ASP A 61 -10.78 6.58 10.88
C ASP A 61 -11.70 7.72 10.39
N ARG A 62 -11.28 8.44 9.36
CA ARG A 62 -12.06 9.54 8.77
C ARG A 62 -13.34 9.05 8.10
N TYR A 63 -13.30 7.88 7.45
CA TYR A 63 -14.45 7.31 6.75
C TYR A 63 -15.36 6.48 7.66
N LEU A 64 -14.80 5.76 8.64
CA LEU A 64 -15.57 4.97 9.61
C LEU A 64 -16.49 5.84 10.48
N GLY A 65 -16.07 7.05 10.81
CA GLY A 65 -16.87 7.98 11.60
C GLY A 65 -17.32 7.40 12.94
N ARG A 66 -18.50 7.84 13.42
CA ARG A 66 -19.04 7.40 14.71
C ARG A 66 -19.73 6.04 14.66
N ASP A 67 -20.19 5.64 13.50
CA ASP A 67 -20.99 4.42 13.29
C ASP A 67 -20.11 3.20 13.02
N HIS A 68 -18.79 3.40 12.91
CA HIS A 68 -17.80 2.38 12.55
C HIS A 68 -18.18 1.59 11.27
N PHE A 69 -18.87 2.25 10.35
CA PHE A 69 -19.31 1.67 9.08
C PHE A 69 -19.16 2.66 7.94
N ILE A 70 -18.56 2.21 6.84
CA ILE A 70 -18.40 2.99 5.61
C ILE A 70 -19.57 2.68 4.68
N ASN A 71 -20.44 3.65 4.43
CA ASN A 71 -21.60 3.45 3.56
C ASN A 71 -21.21 3.45 2.07
N TYR A 72 -22.10 2.94 1.22
CA TYR A 72 -21.90 2.80 -0.22
C TYR A 72 -21.34 4.05 -0.91
N TYR A 73 -21.84 5.23 -0.57
CA TYR A 73 -21.39 6.48 -1.21
C TYR A 73 -19.98 6.90 -0.80
N GLN A 74 -19.54 6.49 0.37
CA GLN A 74 -18.20 6.77 0.89
C GLN A 74 -17.18 5.70 0.52
N ALA A 75 -17.63 4.46 0.26
CA ALA A 75 -16.76 3.34 -0.04
C ALA A 75 -15.88 3.60 -1.25
N TYR A 76 -16.44 4.14 -2.32
CA TYR A 76 -15.67 4.50 -3.52
C TYR A 76 -14.56 5.54 -3.24
N ASP A 77 -14.87 6.61 -2.53
CA ASP A 77 -13.88 7.65 -2.21
C ASP A 77 -12.81 7.13 -1.25
N PHE A 78 -13.20 6.30 -0.27
CA PHE A 78 -12.27 5.61 0.63
C PHE A 78 -11.28 4.74 -0.14
N MET A 79 -11.79 3.90 -1.04
CA MET A 79 -10.97 3.01 -1.85
C MET A 79 -10.03 3.77 -2.78
N LEU A 80 -10.48 4.88 -3.39
CA LEU A 80 -9.63 5.73 -4.22
C LEU A 80 -8.44 6.31 -3.46
N GLU A 81 -8.62 6.67 -2.17
CA GLU A 81 -7.50 7.18 -1.36
C GLU A 81 -6.47 6.09 -1.05
N LEU A 82 -6.91 4.85 -0.80
CA LEU A 82 -6.01 3.71 -0.60
C LEU A 82 -5.31 3.32 -1.91
N GLU A 83 -6.05 3.27 -3.03
CA GLU A 83 -5.50 3.03 -4.37
C GLU A 83 -4.44 4.08 -4.74
N GLU A 84 -4.63 5.33 -4.36
CA GLU A 84 -3.65 6.40 -4.59
C GLU A 84 -2.30 6.10 -3.91
N ILE A 85 -2.31 5.53 -2.70
CA ILE A 85 -1.09 5.10 -2.00
C ILE A 85 -0.43 3.94 -2.77
N ILE A 86 -1.21 2.95 -3.20
CA ILE A 86 -0.69 1.83 -3.99
C ILE A 86 -0.05 2.33 -5.29
N ASP A 87 -0.77 3.12 -6.07
CA ASP A 87 -0.33 3.52 -7.41
C ASP A 87 0.85 4.50 -7.41
N LYS A 88 0.92 5.39 -6.42
CA LYS A 88 1.94 6.44 -6.42
C LYS A 88 3.10 6.13 -5.50
N ASP A 89 2.82 5.59 -4.32
CA ASP A 89 3.83 5.47 -3.28
C ASP A 89 4.42 4.05 -3.21
N VAL A 90 3.58 3.01 -3.20
CA VAL A 90 4.02 1.61 -3.22
C VAL A 90 4.74 1.29 -4.54
N ARG A 91 4.18 1.69 -5.68
CA ARG A 91 4.84 1.54 -6.99
C ARG A 91 6.22 2.18 -7.02
N ARG A 92 6.36 3.39 -6.50
CA ARG A 92 7.64 4.07 -6.42
C ARG A 92 8.64 3.34 -5.52
N MET A 93 8.19 2.80 -4.38
CA MET A 93 9.03 1.98 -3.51
C MET A 93 9.56 0.75 -4.25
N ILE A 94 8.71 0.08 -5.03
CA ILE A 94 9.10 -1.07 -5.87
C ILE A 94 10.14 -0.64 -6.91
N ASP A 95 9.91 0.46 -7.62
CA ASP A 95 10.81 0.98 -8.65
C ASP A 95 12.16 1.41 -8.07
N ASN A 96 12.19 1.92 -6.84
CA ASN A 96 13.40 2.30 -6.13
C ASN A 96 14.13 1.12 -5.46
N GLY A 97 13.59 -0.11 -5.53
CA GLY A 97 14.18 -1.29 -4.90
C GLY A 97 13.87 -1.44 -3.40
N SER A 98 12.96 -0.63 -2.84
CA SER A 98 12.50 -0.74 -1.44
C SER A 98 11.39 -1.80 -1.31
N HIS A 99 11.65 -3.02 -1.80
CA HIS A 99 10.65 -4.06 -1.98
C HIS A 99 9.95 -4.47 -0.70
N ILE A 100 10.69 -4.63 0.40
CA ILE A 100 10.10 -5.01 1.70
C ILE A 100 9.27 -3.87 2.31
N SER A 101 9.70 -2.63 2.14
CA SER A 101 8.90 -1.47 2.57
C SER A 101 7.58 -1.40 1.80
N ALA A 102 7.63 -1.58 0.47
CA ALA A 102 6.44 -1.67 -0.38
C ALA A 102 5.50 -2.79 0.08
N PHE A 103 6.06 -3.98 0.34
CA PHE A 103 5.33 -5.13 0.86
C PHE A 103 4.61 -4.82 2.17
N HIS A 104 5.27 -4.17 3.13
CA HIS A 104 4.65 -3.83 4.40
C HIS A 104 3.53 -2.81 4.25
N VAL A 105 3.71 -1.77 3.43
CA VAL A 105 2.69 -0.72 3.23
C VAL A 105 1.44 -1.30 2.56
N MET A 106 1.58 -2.07 1.46
CA MET A 106 0.42 -2.65 0.80
C MET A 106 -0.28 -3.72 1.64
N ASN A 107 0.47 -4.46 2.49
CA ASN A 107 -0.12 -5.44 3.39
C ASN A 107 -0.92 -4.80 4.52
N HIS A 108 -0.51 -3.62 5.00
CA HIS A 108 -1.30 -2.87 5.96
C HIS A 108 -2.67 -2.49 5.37
N ILE A 109 -2.68 -2.05 4.09
CA ILE A 109 -3.93 -1.82 3.36
C ILE A 109 -4.73 -3.11 3.21
N PHE A 110 -4.10 -4.23 2.82
CA PHE A 110 -4.78 -5.51 2.63
C PHE A 110 -5.47 -6.01 3.91
N VAL A 111 -4.78 -5.95 5.06
CA VAL A 111 -5.34 -6.32 6.36
C VAL A 111 -6.47 -5.37 6.76
N LEU A 112 -6.32 -4.07 6.51
CA LEU A 112 -7.39 -3.09 6.74
C LEU A 112 -8.64 -3.44 5.93
N LEU A 113 -8.52 -3.76 4.63
CA LEU A 113 -9.65 -4.15 3.78
C LEU A 113 -10.41 -5.35 4.33
N GLY A 114 -9.71 -6.31 4.92
CA GLY A 114 -10.31 -7.49 5.52
C GLY A 114 -11.03 -7.23 6.85
N ASN A 115 -10.76 -6.10 7.49
CA ASN A 115 -11.27 -5.80 8.83
C ASN A 115 -12.18 -4.57 8.92
N VAL A 116 -12.26 -3.78 7.85
CA VAL A 116 -13.12 -2.60 7.81
C VAL A 116 -14.56 -2.99 7.52
N ASP A 117 -15.50 -2.47 8.31
CA ASP A 117 -16.94 -2.69 8.07
C ASP A 117 -17.46 -1.68 7.04
N MET A 118 -17.83 -2.16 5.85
CA MET A 118 -18.12 -1.32 4.69
C MET A 118 -19.19 -1.95 3.79
N ASP A 119 -20.00 -1.10 3.15
CA ASP A 119 -20.87 -1.52 2.04
C ASP A 119 -20.05 -1.70 0.76
N ASP A 120 -19.62 -2.92 0.51
CA ASP A 120 -18.84 -3.32 -0.67
C ASP A 120 -19.73 -3.84 -1.83
N SER A 121 -20.95 -3.32 -1.97
CA SER A 121 -21.86 -3.74 -3.05
C SER A 121 -21.32 -3.47 -4.46
N GLY A 122 -20.32 -2.60 -4.60
CA GLY A 122 -19.62 -2.31 -5.86
C GLY A 122 -18.43 -3.24 -6.13
N GLY A 123 -17.96 -4.02 -5.15
CA GLY A 123 -16.84 -4.95 -5.28
C GLY A 123 -15.47 -4.26 -5.23
N GLU A 124 -15.39 -3.07 -4.66
CA GLU A 124 -14.16 -2.27 -4.57
C GLU A 124 -13.08 -2.98 -3.78
N THR A 125 -13.45 -3.69 -2.69
CA THR A 125 -12.52 -4.48 -1.88
C THR A 125 -11.80 -5.54 -2.71
N SER A 126 -12.55 -6.33 -3.50
CA SER A 126 -11.96 -7.35 -4.36
C SER A 126 -11.07 -6.76 -5.44
N MET A 127 -11.41 -5.59 -5.98
CA MET A 127 -10.59 -4.93 -7.00
C MET A 127 -9.23 -4.50 -6.44
N LEU A 128 -9.21 -3.89 -5.26
CA LEU A 128 -7.96 -3.46 -4.63
C LEU A 128 -7.14 -4.63 -4.10
N ALA A 129 -7.80 -5.67 -3.55
CA ALA A 129 -7.14 -6.91 -3.13
C ALA A 129 -6.46 -7.62 -4.32
N GLU A 130 -7.12 -7.71 -5.47
CA GLU A 130 -6.54 -8.25 -6.70
C GLU A 130 -5.33 -7.44 -7.16
N GLN A 131 -5.39 -6.12 -7.10
CA GLN A 131 -4.25 -5.26 -7.45
C GLN A 131 -3.06 -5.53 -6.52
N ILE A 132 -3.29 -5.68 -5.21
CA ILE A 132 -2.24 -6.02 -4.23
C ILE A 132 -1.68 -7.41 -4.52
N TYR A 133 -2.52 -8.40 -4.83
CA TYR A 133 -2.08 -9.73 -5.21
C TYR A 133 -1.13 -9.70 -6.42
N GLN A 134 -1.45 -8.96 -7.46
CA GLN A 134 -0.58 -8.80 -8.62
C GLN A 134 0.77 -8.14 -8.25
N LEU A 135 0.78 -7.22 -7.29
CA LEU A 135 2.01 -6.61 -6.78
C LEU A 135 2.84 -7.60 -5.95
N TRP A 136 2.23 -8.51 -5.19
CA TRP A 136 2.94 -9.58 -4.51
C TRP A 136 3.66 -10.48 -5.50
N LEU A 137 2.98 -10.89 -6.59
CA LEU A 137 3.59 -11.68 -7.66
C LEU A 137 4.77 -10.94 -8.28
N GLU A 138 4.63 -9.66 -8.57
CA GLU A 138 5.72 -8.84 -9.10
C GLU A 138 6.91 -8.78 -8.13
N LEU A 139 6.67 -8.56 -6.83
CA LEU A 139 7.73 -8.49 -5.82
C LEU A 139 8.48 -9.81 -5.68
N LEU A 140 7.79 -10.95 -5.72
CA LEU A 140 8.41 -12.27 -5.63
C LEU A 140 9.43 -12.52 -6.75
N THR A 141 9.28 -11.85 -7.90
CA THR A 141 10.27 -11.92 -8.99
C THR A 141 11.50 -11.04 -8.76
N LYS A 142 11.43 -10.08 -7.82
CA LYS A 142 12.46 -9.05 -7.61
C LYS A 142 13.25 -9.20 -6.32
N VAL A 143 12.68 -9.88 -5.33
CA VAL A 143 13.28 -10.01 -4.00
C VAL A 143 14.35 -11.12 -3.95
N ASN A 144 15.30 -10.98 -3.04
CA ASN A 144 16.26 -12.04 -2.72
C ASN A 144 15.62 -13.12 -1.83
N ALA A 145 16.32 -14.25 -1.62
CA ALA A 145 15.83 -15.37 -0.84
C ALA A 145 15.47 -15.00 0.62
N GLN A 146 16.23 -14.11 1.26
CA GLN A 146 15.94 -13.67 2.62
C GLN A 146 14.64 -12.88 2.70
N ASP A 147 14.39 -12.00 1.75
CA ASP A 147 13.17 -11.20 1.71
C ASP A 147 11.98 -12.06 1.26
N LYS A 148 12.17 -13.00 0.33
CA LYS A 148 11.15 -14.02 -0.02
C LYS A 148 10.73 -14.81 1.23
N ARG A 149 11.69 -15.19 2.09
CA ARG A 149 11.39 -15.87 3.35
C ARG A 149 10.56 -15.00 4.32
N LYS A 150 10.84 -13.71 4.43
CA LYS A 150 10.03 -12.78 5.25
C LYS A 150 8.60 -12.68 4.72
N MET A 151 8.44 -12.59 3.40
CA MET A 151 7.11 -12.58 2.77
C MET A 151 6.35 -13.87 3.07
N PHE A 152 6.99 -15.02 2.93
CA PHE A 152 6.38 -16.32 3.27
C PHE A 152 5.90 -16.38 4.73
N ILE A 153 6.74 -15.95 5.68
CA ILE A 153 6.37 -15.90 7.09
C ILE A 153 5.15 -14.99 7.30
N TRP A 154 5.12 -13.83 6.64
CA TRP A 154 3.97 -12.94 6.75
C TRP A 154 2.70 -13.60 6.23
N PHE A 155 2.72 -14.21 5.04
CA PHE A 155 1.56 -14.89 4.46
C PHE A 155 1.05 -16.01 5.39
N THR A 156 1.94 -16.86 5.87
CA THR A 156 1.57 -17.99 6.73
C THR A 156 1.05 -17.57 8.10
N THR A 157 1.52 -16.45 8.65
CA THR A 157 1.01 -15.90 9.92
C THR A 157 -0.34 -15.20 9.77
N HIS A 158 -0.77 -14.86 8.56
CA HIS A 158 -2.06 -14.22 8.29
C HIS A 158 -3.13 -15.18 7.72
N MET A 159 -2.86 -16.48 7.80
CA MET A 159 -3.86 -17.55 7.58
C MET A 159 -4.62 -17.94 8.85
N ASP A 160 -4.65 -17.06 9.85
CA ASP A 160 -5.21 -17.33 11.19
C ASP A 160 -6.56 -16.65 11.44
N GLY A 161 -7.25 -16.20 10.39
CA GLY A 161 -8.49 -15.44 10.49
C GLY A 161 -8.29 -13.96 10.78
N SER A 162 -7.09 -13.41 10.57
CA SER A 162 -6.80 -11.98 10.72
C SER A 162 -7.39 -11.11 9.60
N VAL A 163 -7.87 -11.73 8.53
CA VAL A 163 -8.62 -11.11 7.44
C VAL A 163 -9.90 -11.89 7.18
N ILE A 164 -10.87 -11.31 6.47
CA ILE A 164 -12.11 -12.02 6.11
C ILE A 164 -11.84 -13.12 5.08
N ASP A 165 -12.58 -14.22 5.18
CA ASP A 165 -12.37 -15.48 4.48
C ASP A 165 -12.05 -15.32 2.98
N TYR A 166 -12.81 -14.53 2.23
CA TYR A 166 -12.59 -14.37 0.79
C TYR A 166 -11.29 -13.64 0.43
N LEU A 167 -10.71 -12.85 1.34
CA LEU A 167 -9.38 -12.26 1.14
C LEU A 167 -8.27 -13.23 1.51
N GLU A 168 -8.51 -14.18 2.43
CA GLU A 168 -7.56 -15.24 2.74
C GLU A 168 -7.29 -16.14 1.52
N GLU A 169 -8.25 -16.29 0.61
CA GLU A 169 -8.04 -17.02 -0.64
C GLU A 169 -6.85 -16.51 -1.46
N TYR A 170 -6.60 -15.20 -1.48
CA TYR A 170 -5.41 -14.62 -2.13
C TYR A 170 -4.11 -15.02 -1.44
N ILE A 171 -4.12 -15.08 -0.10
CA ILE A 171 -2.96 -15.50 0.69
C ILE A 171 -2.70 -16.99 0.47
N GLU A 172 -3.74 -17.83 0.53
CA GLU A 172 -3.63 -19.26 0.27
C GLU A 172 -3.09 -19.52 -1.13
N GLN A 173 -3.65 -18.87 -2.13
CA GLN A 173 -3.22 -19.04 -3.52
C GLN A 173 -1.73 -18.71 -3.70
N ILE A 174 -1.24 -17.58 -3.17
CA ILE A 174 0.16 -17.19 -3.34
C ILE A 174 1.11 -18.16 -2.61
N ILE A 175 0.72 -18.67 -1.42
CA ILE A 175 1.50 -19.67 -0.70
C ILE A 175 1.63 -20.96 -1.54
N MET A 176 0.52 -21.41 -2.13
CA MET A 176 0.47 -22.66 -2.87
C MET A 176 1.16 -22.58 -4.23
N GLU A 177 1.07 -21.41 -4.90
CA GLU A 177 1.54 -21.28 -6.28
C GLU A 177 2.97 -20.76 -6.39
N GLU A 178 3.47 -19.96 -5.44
CA GLU A 178 4.73 -19.23 -5.58
C GLU A 178 5.86 -19.70 -4.65
N PHE A 179 5.55 -20.50 -3.63
CA PHE A 179 6.53 -21.01 -2.66
C PHE A 179 6.69 -22.53 -2.81
N LYS A 180 7.19 -22.99 -3.99
CA LYS A 180 7.31 -24.42 -4.34
C LYS A 180 8.67 -25.03 -4.01
N GLU A 181 9.62 -24.25 -3.52
CA GLU A 181 10.94 -24.76 -3.15
C GLU A 181 10.83 -25.67 -1.91
N PRO A 182 11.66 -26.74 -1.83
CA PRO A 182 11.55 -27.76 -0.77
C PRO A 182 11.56 -27.22 0.67
N GLU A 183 12.24 -26.09 0.88
CA GLU A 183 12.30 -25.42 2.18
C GLU A 183 10.95 -24.85 2.64
N TYR A 184 10.08 -24.44 1.69
CA TYR A 184 8.74 -23.94 2.00
C TYR A 184 7.72 -25.09 2.08
N GLU A 185 7.88 -26.13 1.28
CA GLU A 185 6.99 -27.30 1.31
C GLU A 185 6.95 -27.98 2.68
N GLN A 186 8.10 -28.05 3.37
CA GLN A 186 8.15 -28.61 4.71
C GLN A 186 7.39 -27.75 5.73
N ASP A 187 7.47 -26.43 5.59
CA ASP A 187 6.80 -25.50 6.49
C ASP A 187 5.28 -25.45 6.26
N LYS A 188 4.82 -25.62 5.01
CA LYS A 188 3.38 -25.72 4.66
C LYS A 188 2.68 -26.90 5.34
N LEU A 189 3.39 -27.98 5.62
CA LEU A 189 2.82 -29.16 6.31
C LEU A 189 2.47 -28.89 7.78
N SER A 190 2.84 -27.73 8.31
CA SER A 190 2.55 -27.31 9.68
C SER A 190 1.30 -26.42 9.81
N PHE A 191 0.60 -26.12 8.71
CA PHE A 191 -0.68 -25.43 8.61
C PHE A 191 -1.76 -26.42 8.16
#